data_cc0097eba2de5c8787835f4208c3d236
#
_entry.id   cc0097eba2de5c8787835f4208c3d236
#
_cell.length_a   1.000
_cell.length_b   1.000
_cell.length_c   1.000
_cell.angle_alpha   90.00
_cell.angle_beta   90.00
_cell.angle_gamma   90.00
#
_symmetry.space_group_name_H-M   'P 1'
#
loop_
_entity.id
_entity.type
_entity.pdbx_description
1 polymer ?
#
loop_
_entity_poly.entity_id
_entity_poly.type
_entity_poly.pdbx_seq_one_letter_code
_entity_poly.pdbx_strand_id
1 'polypeptide(L)'
;MMKKRLLCALLLLALALSLLPTVALADDAYTAGTAEELQSLLGQRKTPIKLTDNINLKGQPLTISGGNITIDMAGHTISGGELTVDVRETRPLNLTGEGVIDCPATLNGTIYGDAEFQQEVTLAPNDACKIYGGSFYGKITTRSSTDAVEFNGGTFYNTVNTAGCNSVTVYGGVFHEDAKFLCGAGQSNVFGGVFYKNVQAAGSNGSTNNIWAGMFFDTSVASQFAEGTVSMNVIFHANGGIFNANGSTSETVTAKAVANRTPEYSALIAPPKPLPTKDGYVLTGWYTDSVGGTSFMFDQKWTVGMIEEQQDRTITLYARWEKAPEEPEETDSFPALAAGALLLAGDDNPFRDVRAIDWFYDDVMYAYDRGLITGTAYGKFSPRDSFTRGMLLTILARHDGVHTKGTPWYQAGCDWAAKNCISDGEKPEEAISREEFALILYRYAQYFGKQAIEHADLSRYTDAGAVSETALPAVQWTVAEAILRGDNFQLHPQDGTTRAEAAAMLHRFFTR
;
A
#
# COMPACT_ATOMS: atom_id res chain seq x y z
N MET A 1 31.13 -14.17 -34.68
CA MET A 1 30.89 -15.38 -33.89
C MET A 1 30.65 -15.10 -32.37
N MET A 2 31.28 -14.12 -31.77
CA MET A 2 31.09 -13.81 -30.30
C MET A 2 29.69 -13.37 -29.91
N LYS A 3 28.98 -12.58 -30.72
CA LYS A 3 27.59 -12.13 -30.35
C LYS A 3 26.55 -13.26 -30.33
N LYS A 4 26.69 -14.31 -31.13
CA LYS A 4 25.79 -15.47 -31.07
C LYS A 4 26.05 -16.37 -29.87
N ARG A 5 27.29 -16.44 -29.37
CA ARG A 5 27.63 -17.22 -28.15
C ARG A 5 27.14 -16.53 -26.86
N LEU A 6 27.13 -15.19 -26.86
CA LEU A 6 26.61 -14.42 -25.75
C LEU A 6 25.08 -14.53 -25.64
N LEU A 7 24.38 -14.55 -26.80
CA LEU A 7 22.93 -14.73 -26.84
C LEU A 7 22.49 -16.15 -26.39
N CYS A 8 23.26 -17.18 -26.81
CA CYS A 8 23.01 -18.56 -26.33
C CYS A 8 23.30 -18.73 -24.82
N ALA A 9 24.31 -18.05 -24.29
CA ALA A 9 24.62 -18.10 -22.87
C ALA A 9 23.55 -17.40 -22.04
N LEU A 10 22.99 -16.28 -22.53
CA LEU A 10 21.86 -15.58 -21.87
C LEU A 10 20.56 -16.40 -21.97
N LEU A 11 20.30 -17.09 -23.09
CA LEU A 11 19.15 -17.99 -23.21
C LEU A 11 19.29 -19.25 -22.31
N LEU A 12 20.49 -19.78 -22.16
CA LEU A 12 20.76 -20.91 -21.26
C LEU A 12 20.67 -20.49 -19.77
N LEU A 13 21.03 -19.27 -19.45
CA LEU A 13 20.86 -18.73 -18.09
C LEU A 13 19.38 -18.46 -17.78
N ALA A 14 18.62 -17.96 -18.75
CA ALA A 14 17.16 -17.79 -18.62
C ALA A 14 16.44 -19.16 -18.52
N LEU A 15 16.90 -20.18 -19.25
CA LEU A 15 16.35 -21.54 -19.14
C LEU A 15 16.75 -22.23 -17.84
N ALA A 16 17.92 -21.93 -17.28
CA ALA A 16 18.35 -22.46 -15.97
C ALA A 16 17.62 -21.80 -14.79
N LEU A 17 17.19 -20.53 -14.93
CA LEU A 17 16.30 -19.87 -13.94
C LEU A 17 14.87 -20.42 -14.02
N SER A 18 14.40 -20.90 -15.17
CA SER A 18 13.08 -21.52 -15.32
C SER A 18 13.03 -23.00 -14.85
N LEU A 19 14.19 -23.56 -14.47
CA LEU A 19 14.31 -24.92 -13.91
C LEU A 19 14.60 -24.91 -12.39
N LEU A 20 14.47 -23.77 -11.72
CA LEU A 20 14.28 -23.81 -10.29
C LEU A 20 12.95 -24.53 -10.05
N PRO A 21 12.93 -25.62 -9.26
CA PRO A 21 11.67 -26.24 -8.94
C PRO A 21 10.82 -25.13 -8.33
N THR A 22 9.71 -24.77 -8.98
CA THR A 22 8.58 -24.19 -8.27
C THR A 22 8.35 -25.17 -7.13
N VAL A 23 8.73 -24.76 -5.92
CA VAL A 23 8.33 -25.49 -4.74
C VAL A 23 6.82 -25.38 -4.80
N ALA A 24 6.19 -26.42 -5.35
CA ALA A 24 4.79 -26.67 -5.10
C ALA A 24 4.67 -26.52 -3.59
N LEU A 25 3.95 -25.50 -3.13
CA LEU A 25 3.58 -25.39 -1.73
C LEU A 25 2.79 -26.65 -1.46
N ALA A 26 3.50 -27.65 -0.93
CA ALA A 26 2.86 -28.86 -0.47
C ALA A 26 1.83 -28.44 0.58
N ASP A 27 0.73 -29.14 0.61
CA ASP A 27 -0.45 -29.01 1.46
C ASP A 27 -0.18 -29.07 2.98
N ASP A 28 1.06 -28.89 3.42
CA ASP A 28 1.53 -28.99 4.79
C ASP A 28 2.17 -27.67 5.24
N ALA A 29 1.39 -26.59 5.32
CA ALA A 29 1.81 -25.46 6.13
C ALA A 29 1.85 -25.92 7.60
N TYR A 30 3.01 -25.78 8.23
CA TYR A 30 3.12 -26.03 9.66
C TYR A 30 2.28 -24.99 10.39
N THR A 31 1.50 -25.41 11.38
CA THR A 31 0.63 -24.50 12.13
C THR A 31 1.17 -24.24 13.52
N ALA A 32 0.99 -23.03 14.02
CA ALA A 32 1.32 -22.62 15.37
C ALA A 32 0.18 -21.82 15.99
N GLY A 33 -0.36 -22.28 17.10
CA GLY A 33 -1.35 -21.56 17.93
C GLY A 33 -0.77 -21.07 19.26
N THR A 34 0.49 -21.41 19.56
CA THR A 34 1.18 -21.01 20.80
C THR A 34 2.60 -20.53 20.53
N ALA A 35 3.17 -19.76 21.46
CA ALA A 35 4.55 -19.31 21.38
C ALA A 35 5.56 -20.47 21.35
N GLU A 36 5.30 -21.50 22.13
CA GLU A 36 6.13 -22.68 22.23
C GLU A 36 6.13 -23.48 20.90
N GLU A 37 4.97 -23.63 20.24
CA GLU A 37 4.86 -24.26 18.93
C GLU A 37 5.60 -23.45 17.87
N LEU A 38 5.36 -22.14 17.80
CA LEU A 38 6.02 -21.26 16.85
C LEU A 38 7.55 -21.32 17.03
N GLN A 39 8.06 -21.18 18.26
CA GLN A 39 9.49 -21.25 18.56
C GLN A 39 10.07 -22.63 18.18
N SER A 40 9.34 -23.71 18.42
CA SER A 40 9.76 -25.07 18.05
C SER A 40 9.88 -25.26 16.55
N LEU A 41 8.87 -24.80 15.78
CA LEU A 41 8.88 -24.87 14.32
C LEU A 41 10.03 -24.03 13.72
N LEU A 42 10.23 -22.81 14.22
CA LEU A 42 11.35 -21.95 13.83
C LEU A 42 12.70 -22.59 14.13
N GLY A 43 12.86 -23.20 15.31
CA GLY A 43 14.08 -23.95 15.69
C GLY A 43 14.35 -25.15 14.78
N GLN A 44 13.33 -25.79 14.27
CA GLN A 44 13.42 -26.87 13.29
C GLN A 44 13.54 -26.39 11.84
N ARG A 45 13.54 -25.05 11.60
CA ARG A 45 13.57 -24.42 10.28
C ARG A 45 12.40 -24.84 9.39
N LYS A 46 11.24 -25.06 9.98
CA LYS A 46 10.01 -25.37 9.24
C LYS A 46 9.45 -24.08 8.63
N THR A 47 8.97 -24.18 7.40
CA THR A 47 8.39 -23.06 6.64
C THR A 47 7.59 -23.63 5.44
N PRO A 48 6.48 -23.06 5.01
CA PRO A 48 5.78 -21.95 5.65
C PRO A 48 5.10 -22.33 6.97
N ILE A 49 4.98 -21.37 7.89
CA ILE A 49 4.25 -21.52 9.15
C ILE A 49 3.00 -20.64 9.08
N LYS A 50 1.84 -21.19 9.39
CA LYS A 50 0.59 -20.45 9.51
C LYS A 50 0.21 -20.31 10.98
N LEU A 51 -0.09 -19.10 11.43
CA LEU A 51 -0.65 -18.88 12.76
C LEU A 51 -2.12 -19.30 12.76
N THR A 52 -2.55 -19.93 13.86
CA THR A 52 -3.92 -20.41 14.06
C THR A 52 -4.61 -19.73 15.25
N ASP A 53 -3.86 -18.94 16.01
CA ASP A 53 -4.35 -18.15 17.14
C ASP A 53 -3.38 -16.99 17.42
N ASN A 54 -3.80 -16.05 18.26
CA ASN A 54 -2.95 -14.99 18.76
C ASN A 54 -1.84 -15.56 19.65
N ILE A 55 -0.61 -15.18 19.38
CA ILE A 55 0.58 -15.66 20.06
C ILE A 55 0.98 -14.68 21.16
N ASN A 56 0.81 -15.06 22.42
CA ASN A 56 1.32 -14.30 23.55
C ASN A 56 2.66 -14.87 24.01
N LEU A 57 3.73 -14.09 23.91
CA LEU A 57 5.09 -14.49 24.26
C LEU A 57 5.35 -14.52 25.79
N LYS A 58 4.43 -14.04 26.63
CA LYS A 58 4.51 -14.07 28.11
C LYS A 58 5.83 -13.50 28.67
N GLY A 59 6.32 -12.42 28.05
CA GLY A 59 7.60 -11.79 28.42
C GLY A 59 8.84 -12.51 27.88
N GLN A 60 8.71 -13.58 27.12
CA GLN A 60 9.86 -14.27 26.54
C GLN A 60 10.20 -13.71 25.16
N PRO A 61 11.48 -13.71 24.77
CA PRO A 61 11.88 -13.30 23.44
C PRO A 61 11.54 -14.38 22.41
N LEU A 62 11.01 -13.96 21.26
CA LEU A 62 10.87 -14.79 20.07
C LEU A 62 12.00 -14.45 19.08
N THR A 63 12.78 -15.43 18.66
CA THR A 63 13.84 -15.24 17.68
C THR A 63 13.53 -15.97 16.39
N ILE A 64 13.49 -15.22 15.29
CA ILE A 64 13.38 -15.73 13.93
C ILE A 64 14.75 -15.62 13.27
N SER A 65 15.41 -16.77 13.05
CA SER A 65 16.74 -16.79 12.47
C SER A 65 16.91 -17.85 11.40
N GLY A 66 17.88 -17.67 10.53
CA GLY A 66 18.27 -18.64 9.50
C GLY A 66 17.92 -18.21 8.08
N GLY A 67 16.68 -17.93 7.75
CA GLY A 67 16.28 -17.35 6.46
C GLY A 67 15.48 -18.26 5.53
N ASN A 68 14.86 -17.68 4.52
CA ASN A 68 13.77 -18.20 3.70
C ASN A 68 12.60 -18.67 4.57
N ILE A 69 12.24 -17.88 5.55
CA ILE A 69 11.15 -18.17 6.48
C ILE A 69 9.93 -17.40 5.99
N THR A 70 8.82 -18.12 5.88
CA THR A 70 7.50 -17.50 5.62
C THR A 70 6.61 -17.80 6.81
N ILE A 71 6.03 -16.75 7.38
CA ILE A 71 5.02 -16.82 8.42
C ILE A 71 3.75 -16.16 7.87
N ASP A 72 2.72 -16.96 7.70
CA ASP A 72 1.38 -16.49 7.42
C ASP A 72 0.74 -16.08 8.75
N MET A 73 0.60 -14.78 8.94
CA MET A 73 0.02 -14.20 10.15
C MET A 73 -1.47 -14.51 10.28
N ALA A 74 -2.17 -14.73 9.16
CA ALA A 74 -3.59 -15.13 9.09
C ALA A 74 -4.55 -14.26 9.95
N GLY A 75 -4.26 -12.97 10.07
CA GLY A 75 -5.02 -12.02 10.91
C GLY A 75 -4.70 -12.06 12.40
N HIS A 76 -3.72 -12.87 12.82
CA HIS A 76 -3.37 -13.04 14.23
C HIS A 76 -2.29 -12.08 14.71
N THR A 77 -2.20 -11.94 16.03
CA THR A 77 -1.27 -11.02 16.72
C THR A 77 -0.15 -11.80 17.42
N ILE A 78 1.08 -11.30 17.31
CA ILE A 78 2.22 -11.70 18.16
C ILE A 78 2.45 -10.58 19.17
N SER A 79 2.37 -10.87 20.47
CA SER A 79 2.41 -9.85 21.54
C SER A 79 3.12 -10.33 22.80
N GLY A 80 3.32 -9.42 23.74
CA GLY A 80 3.69 -9.72 25.12
C GLY A 80 5.12 -10.19 25.36
N GLY A 81 6.07 -9.80 24.52
CA GLY A 81 7.48 -10.15 24.63
C GLY A 81 8.36 -9.23 23.81
N GLU A 82 9.41 -9.78 23.22
CA GLU A 82 10.28 -9.10 22.25
C GLU A 82 10.45 -9.98 21.01
N LEU A 83 10.38 -9.38 19.81
CA LEU A 83 10.68 -10.07 18.56
C LEU A 83 12.09 -9.71 18.09
N THR A 84 12.91 -10.71 17.83
CA THR A 84 14.19 -10.55 17.14
C THR A 84 14.16 -11.29 15.82
N VAL A 85 14.37 -10.58 14.72
CA VAL A 85 14.54 -11.14 13.38
C VAL A 85 16.02 -11.02 13.02
N ASP A 86 16.67 -12.16 12.77
CA ASP A 86 18.07 -12.25 12.35
C ASP A 86 18.17 -13.16 11.13
N VAL A 87 17.81 -12.61 9.99
CA VAL A 87 17.86 -13.28 8.68
C VAL A 87 18.94 -12.62 7.81
N ARG A 88 19.27 -13.26 6.69
CA ARG A 88 20.26 -12.72 5.74
C ARG A 88 19.57 -12.02 4.58
N GLU A 89 20.30 -11.13 3.93
CA GLU A 89 19.82 -10.44 2.72
C GLU A 89 19.29 -11.42 1.65
N THR A 90 20.04 -12.49 1.40
CA THR A 90 19.69 -13.51 0.40
C THR A 90 18.68 -14.56 0.86
N ARG A 91 18.22 -14.49 2.10
CA ARG A 91 17.31 -15.45 2.74
C ARG A 91 16.32 -14.71 3.63
N PRO A 92 15.32 -14.07 3.03
CA PRO A 92 14.44 -13.14 3.72
C PRO A 92 13.47 -13.81 4.71
N LEU A 93 12.88 -12.98 5.56
CA LEU A 93 11.64 -13.24 6.25
C LEU A 93 10.49 -12.68 5.41
N ASN A 94 9.49 -13.52 5.16
CA ASN A 94 8.23 -13.11 4.55
C ASN A 94 7.13 -13.21 5.62
N LEU A 95 6.53 -12.09 5.96
CA LEU A 95 5.35 -11.99 6.80
C LEU A 95 4.14 -11.82 5.88
N THR A 96 3.44 -12.91 5.60
CA THR A 96 2.28 -12.92 4.69
C THR A 96 0.98 -12.94 5.48
N GLY A 97 -0.10 -12.55 4.83
CA GLY A 97 -1.38 -12.39 5.51
C GLY A 97 -1.38 -11.17 6.43
N GLU A 98 -2.56 -10.64 6.68
CA GLU A 98 -2.72 -9.55 7.63
C GLU A 98 -2.39 -10.05 9.04
N GLY A 99 -1.75 -9.22 9.84
CA GLY A 99 -1.44 -9.56 11.22
C GLY A 99 -0.64 -8.49 11.93
N VAL A 100 -0.65 -8.56 13.26
CA VAL A 100 -0.11 -7.54 14.13
C VAL A 100 1.07 -8.06 14.93
N ILE A 101 2.14 -7.32 14.98
CA ILE A 101 3.27 -7.50 15.88
C ILE A 101 3.18 -6.41 16.95
N ASP A 102 2.55 -6.74 18.08
CA ASP A 102 2.36 -5.85 19.21
C ASP A 102 3.40 -6.13 20.31
N CYS A 103 4.65 -6.06 19.92
CA CYS A 103 5.80 -6.10 20.83
C CYS A 103 6.98 -5.37 20.19
N PRO A 104 7.95 -4.86 20.99
CA PRO A 104 9.17 -4.30 20.45
C PRO A 104 9.88 -5.30 19.54
N ALA A 105 10.38 -4.81 18.39
CA ALA A 105 11.04 -5.65 17.41
C ALA A 105 12.46 -5.17 17.08
N THR A 106 13.39 -6.11 16.94
CA THR A 106 14.72 -5.87 16.40
C THR A 106 14.84 -6.60 15.07
N LEU A 107 15.07 -5.86 13.96
CA LEU A 107 15.10 -6.41 12.62
C LEU A 107 16.49 -6.33 12.02
N ASN A 108 16.95 -7.45 11.47
CA ASN A 108 18.15 -7.60 10.67
C ASN A 108 17.88 -8.46 9.43
N GLY A 109 18.42 -8.05 8.27
CA GLY A 109 18.26 -8.73 6.99
C GLY A 109 17.07 -8.19 6.17
N THR A 110 16.58 -8.99 5.24
CA THR A 110 15.51 -8.60 4.32
C THR A 110 14.15 -9.04 4.84
N ILE A 111 13.22 -8.09 4.95
CA ILE A 111 11.87 -8.26 5.47
C ILE A 111 10.88 -7.89 4.37
N TYR A 112 10.03 -8.84 3.99
CA TYR A 112 8.88 -8.64 3.12
C TYR A 112 7.60 -8.83 3.91
N GLY A 113 6.53 -8.15 3.54
CA GLY A 113 5.19 -8.45 4.02
C GLY A 113 4.36 -7.23 4.38
N ASP A 114 3.15 -7.55 4.85
CA ASP A 114 2.10 -6.57 5.13
C ASP A 114 1.79 -6.47 6.63
N ALA A 115 2.64 -7.06 7.50
CA ALA A 115 2.42 -7.05 8.95
C ALA A 115 2.50 -5.64 9.53
N GLU A 116 1.69 -5.40 10.56
CA GLU A 116 1.67 -4.17 11.33
C GLU A 116 2.58 -4.26 12.55
N PHE A 117 3.49 -3.32 12.73
CA PHE A 117 4.37 -3.21 13.89
C PHE A 117 3.87 -2.07 14.79
N GLN A 118 3.23 -2.41 15.89
CA GLN A 118 2.59 -1.43 16.79
C GLN A 118 3.57 -0.76 17.75
N GLN A 119 4.69 -1.44 18.07
CA GLN A 119 5.69 -0.97 19.02
C GLN A 119 6.96 -0.49 18.34
N GLU A 120 7.91 0.02 19.11
CA GLU A 120 9.20 0.48 18.60
C GLU A 120 9.96 -0.62 17.84
N VAL A 121 10.55 -0.25 16.69
CA VAL A 121 11.36 -1.13 15.88
C VAL A 121 12.81 -0.63 15.84
N THR A 122 13.72 -1.49 16.21
CA THR A 122 15.18 -1.24 16.09
C THR A 122 15.72 -1.98 14.87
N LEU A 123 16.24 -1.25 13.90
CA LEU A 123 17.00 -1.85 12.80
C LEU A 123 18.44 -2.11 13.28
N ALA A 124 18.86 -3.37 13.22
CA ALA A 124 20.16 -3.80 13.73
C ALA A 124 20.93 -4.59 12.66
N PRO A 125 21.35 -3.93 11.55
CA PRO A 125 21.97 -4.60 10.43
C PRO A 125 23.31 -5.23 10.84
N ASN A 126 23.50 -6.51 10.51
CA ASN A 126 24.78 -7.23 10.58
C ASN A 126 25.35 -7.51 9.18
N ASP A 127 24.61 -7.19 8.14
CA ASP A 127 24.97 -7.27 6.72
C ASP A 127 24.23 -6.12 6.01
N ALA A 128 22.93 -6.25 5.79
CA ALA A 128 22.05 -5.16 5.36
C ALA A 128 20.64 -5.39 5.93
N CYS A 129 19.95 -4.30 6.30
CA CYS A 129 18.55 -4.38 6.68
C CYS A 129 17.69 -3.72 5.59
N LYS A 130 16.84 -4.50 4.93
CA LYS A 130 15.99 -4.06 3.81
C LYS A 130 14.52 -4.27 4.13
N ILE A 131 13.75 -3.20 4.06
CA ILE A 131 12.31 -3.20 4.33
C ILE A 131 11.56 -3.03 3.00
N TYR A 132 10.70 -4.01 2.65
CA TYR A 132 9.93 -4.01 1.40
C TYR A 132 8.43 -3.83 1.60
N GLY A 133 7.94 -3.65 2.83
CA GLY A 133 6.52 -3.47 3.14
C GLY A 133 6.28 -3.34 4.62
N GLY A 134 5.04 -3.50 5.05
CA GLY A 134 4.60 -3.39 6.44
C GLY A 134 4.21 -1.98 6.85
N SER A 135 3.43 -1.92 7.92
CA SER A 135 2.97 -0.68 8.54
C SER A 135 3.62 -0.51 9.92
N PHE A 136 4.31 0.59 10.14
CA PHE A 136 5.10 0.83 11.36
C PHE A 136 4.51 1.99 12.15
N TYR A 137 3.83 1.68 13.25
CA TYR A 137 3.20 2.66 14.14
C TYR A 137 4.15 3.13 15.26
N GLY A 138 5.10 2.29 15.64
CA GLY A 138 6.16 2.64 16.57
C GLY A 138 7.30 3.41 15.92
N LYS A 139 8.15 4.01 16.74
CA LYS A 139 9.39 4.67 16.25
C LYS A 139 10.32 3.66 15.60
N ILE A 140 10.97 4.10 14.53
CA ILE A 140 12.07 3.34 13.92
C ILE A 140 13.39 3.96 14.34
N THR A 141 14.25 3.15 14.92
CA THR A 141 15.61 3.53 15.28
C THR A 141 16.63 2.56 14.69
N THR A 142 17.89 2.93 14.59
CA THR A 142 18.97 2.02 14.21
C THR A 142 19.94 1.80 15.38
N ARG A 143 20.42 0.57 15.51
CA ARG A 143 21.59 0.29 16.33
C ARG A 143 22.84 0.75 15.59
N SER A 144 23.84 1.26 16.32
CA SER A 144 25.12 1.60 15.71
C SER A 144 25.74 0.37 15.02
N SER A 145 26.00 0.50 13.73
CA SER A 145 26.47 -0.59 12.87
C SER A 145 27.28 -0.03 11.71
N THR A 146 28.14 -0.86 11.13
CA THR A 146 28.89 -0.55 9.91
C THR A 146 28.10 -0.86 8.64
N ASP A 147 26.89 -1.35 8.74
CA ASP A 147 26.13 -1.90 7.62
C ASP A 147 25.00 -0.97 7.14
N ALA A 148 24.35 -1.35 6.06
CA ALA A 148 23.42 -0.52 5.32
C ALA A 148 21.95 -0.76 5.75
N VAL A 149 21.14 0.29 5.63
CA VAL A 149 19.68 0.22 5.74
C VAL A 149 19.04 0.67 4.43
N GLU A 150 18.09 -0.10 3.93
CA GLU A 150 17.34 0.22 2.73
C GLU A 150 15.82 0.19 2.99
N PHE A 151 15.13 1.26 2.62
CA PHE A 151 13.68 1.35 2.60
C PHE A 151 13.20 1.26 1.15
N ASN A 152 12.62 0.11 0.78
CA ASN A 152 12.10 -0.13 -0.56
C ASN A 152 10.58 0.07 -0.62
N GLY A 153 9.91 0.14 0.53
CA GLY A 153 8.47 0.33 0.70
C GLY A 153 8.11 0.45 2.17
N GLY A 154 6.83 0.25 2.48
CA GLY A 154 6.27 0.34 3.83
C GLY A 154 5.69 1.70 4.16
N THR A 155 4.86 1.74 5.21
CA THR A 155 4.24 2.96 5.74
C THR A 155 4.71 3.20 7.16
N PHE A 156 5.23 4.39 7.44
CA PHE A 156 5.85 4.76 8.70
C PHE A 156 5.05 5.88 9.34
N TYR A 157 4.25 5.55 10.35
CA TYR A 157 3.36 6.48 11.05
C TYR A 157 4.04 7.26 12.17
N ASN A 158 5.26 6.89 12.53
CA ASN A 158 6.04 7.57 13.56
C ASN A 158 7.44 7.94 13.02
N THR A 159 8.22 8.61 13.84
CA THR A 159 9.55 9.08 13.46
C THR A 159 10.49 7.94 13.06
N VAL A 160 11.22 8.16 11.97
CA VAL A 160 12.31 7.28 11.52
C VAL A 160 13.65 7.97 11.77
N ASN A 161 14.54 7.34 12.51
CA ASN A 161 15.87 7.87 12.78
C ASN A 161 16.93 6.79 12.60
N THR A 162 17.71 6.92 11.54
CA THR A 162 18.76 5.96 11.18
C THR A 162 20.17 6.39 11.60
N ALA A 163 20.28 7.29 12.57
CA ALA A 163 21.58 7.71 13.07
C ALA A 163 22.37 6.52 13.64
N GLY A 164 23.56 6.30 13.11
CA GLY A 164 24.44 5.23 13.59
C GLY A 164 24.73 4.09 12.62
N CYS A 165 23.98 3.94 11.53
CA CYS A 165 24.32 2.98 10.47
C CYS A 165 25.39 3.57 9.51
N ASN A 166 25.95 2.71 8.66
CA ASN A 166 26.99 3.11 7.71
C ASN A 166 26.38 3.88 6.52
N SER A 167 25.32 3.35 5.91
CA SER A 167 24.63 3.99 4.81
C SER A 167 23.13 3.79 4.89
N VAL A 168 22.37 4.72 4.30
CA VAL A 168 20.91 4.64 4.18
C VAL A 168 20.50 4.91 2.75
N THR A 169 19.61 4.07 2.23
CA THR A 169 19.01 4.28 0.93
C THR A 169 17.48 4.16 1.02
N VAL A 170 16.78 5.15 0.50
CA VAL A 170 15.32 5.17 0.44
C VAL A 170 14.90 5.15 -1.02
N TYR A 171 14.34 4.03 -1.48
CA TYR A 171 13.78 3.89 -2.81
C TYR A 171 12.28 4.15 -2.84
N GLY A 172 11.59 3.99 -1.69
CA GLY A 172 10.15 4.17 -1.57
C GLY A 172 9.70 4.19 -0.12
N GLY A 173 8.38 4.16 0.07
CA GLY A 173 7.73 4.21 1.37
C GLY A 173 7.00 5.52 1.62
N VAL A 174 6.11 5.51 2.60
CA VAL A 174 5.30 6.65 3.01
C VAL A 174 5.67 7.02 4.45
N PHE A 175 6.11 8.25 4.69
CA PHE A 175 6.59 8.72 5.97
C PHE A 175 5.68 9.84 6.49
N HIS A 176 4.93 9.55 7.55
CA HIS A 176 3.95 10.48 8.12
C HIS A 176 4.56 11.49 9.08
N GLU A 177 5.66 11.13 9.74
CA GLU A 177 6.37 11.97 10.69
C GLU A 177 7.82 12.23 10.24
N ASP A 178 8.59 12.94 11.05
CA ASP A 178 9.97 13.32 10.74
C ASP A 178 10.85 12.10 10.41
N ALA A 179 11.56 12.17 9.28
CA ALA A 179 12.48 11.15 8.83
C ALA A 179 13.92 11.68 8.79
N LYS A 180 14.79 11.08 9.62
CA LYS A 180 16.22 11.43 9.71
C LYS A 180 17.07 10.28 9.20
N PHE A 181 17.42 10.36 7.92
CA PHE A 181 18.32 9.42 7.26
C PHE A 181 19.76 9.89 7.41
N LEU A 182 20.31 9.68 8.60
CA LEU A 182 21.66 10.08 8.96
C LEU A 182 22.56 8.83 8.98
N CYS A 183 23.76 8.94 8.48
CA CYS A 183 24.72 7.83 8.53
C CYS A 183 26.07 8.28 9.09
N GLY A 184 26.76 7.32 9.76
CA GLY A 184 28.01 7.59 10.47
C GLY A 184 29.26 7.64 9.58
N ALA A 185 29.30 6.87 8.49
CA ALA A 185 30.50 6.71 7.67
C ALA A 185 30.30 6.73 6.16
N GLY A 186 29.09 6.46 5.67
CA GLY A 186 28.78 6.37 4.25
C GLY A 186 27.87 7.49 3.75
N GLN A 187 26.95 7.13 2.86
CA GLN A 187 26.03 8.06 2.21
C GLN A 187 24.59 7.77 2.63
N SER A 188 23.81 8.83 2.72
CA SER A 188 22.36 8.75 2.83
C SER A 188 21.75 9.27 1.53
N ASN A 189 20.96 8.46 0.83
CA ASN A 189 20.35 8.81 -0.45
C ASN A 189 18.85 8.55 -0.42
N VAL A 190 18.06 9.51 -0.95
CA VAL A 190 16.62 9.38 -1.12
C VAL A 190 16.30 9.41 -2.61
N PHE A 191 15.90 8.27 -3.17
CA PHE A 191 15.57 8.06 -4.57
C PHE A 191 14.07 7.98 -4.82
N GLY A 192 13.24 8.09 -3.78
CA GLY A 192 11.79 8.02 -3.85
C GLY A 192 11.14 8.15 -2.48
N GLY A 193 9.82 7.96 -2.44
CA GLY A 193 9.01 8.04 -1.23
C GLY A 193 8.14 9.29 -1.14
N VAL A 194 7.20 9.25 -0.20
CA VAL A 194 6.29 10.36 0.13
C VAL A 194 6.55 10.79 1.56
N PHE A 195 6.79 12.07 1.79
CA PHE A 195 7.19 12.61 3.09
C PHE A 195 6.25 13.75 3.49
N TYR A 196 5.48 13.54 4.55
CA TYR A 196 4.52 14.53 5.05
C TYR A 196 5.12 15.54 6.01
N LYS A 197 6.25 15.22 6.63
CA LYS A 197 6.98 16.07 7.57
C LYS A 197 8.44 16.27 7.13
N ASN A 198 9.25 16.78 8.01
CA ASN A 198 10.65 17.11 7.73
C ASN A 198 11.48 15.88 7.37
N VAL A 199 12.34 16.03 6.36
CA VAL A 199 13.31 15.02 5.95
C VAL A 199 14.70 15.56 6.07
N GLN A 200 15.59 14.78 6.67
CA GLN A 200 17.05 15.05 6.68
C GLN A 200 17.76 13.84 6.08
N ALA A 201 18.52 14.07 5.01
CA ALA A 201 19.39 13.07 4.41
C ALA A 201 20.80 13.61 4.38
N ALA A 202 21.67 13.13 5.28
CA ALA A 202 23.04 13.61 5.39
C ALA A 202 24.03 12.46 5.52
N GLY A 203 25.09 12.50 4.70
CA GLY A 203 26.23 11.61 4.80
C GLY A 203 27.32 12.10 5.76
N SER A 204 28.23 11.22 6.13
CA SER A 204 29.36 11.50 7.02
C SER A 204 30.33 12.57 6.51
N ASN A 205 30.39 12.77 5.19
CA ASN A 205 31.21 13.78 4.53
C ASN A 205 30.61 15.19 4.56
N GLY A 206 29.47 15.38 5.25
CA GLY A 206 28.73 16.63 5.27
C GLY A 206 27.94 16.91 3.98
N SER A 207 27.87 15.96 3.05
CA SER A 207 27.05 16.07 1.85
C SER A 207 25.58 16.14 2.27
N THR A 208 24.90 17.23 1.87
CA THR A 208 23.47 17.48 2.14
C THR A 208 22.60 17.37 0.89
N ASN A 209 23.22 17.20 -0.30
CA ASN A 209 22.49 17.16 -1.57
C ASN A 209 22.26 15.72 -2.00
N ASN A 210 21.47 15.00 -1.21
CA ASN A 210 21.30 13.54 -1.35
C ASN A 210 19.86 13.13 -1.68
N ILE A 211 18.98 14.10 -1.99
CA ILE A 211 17.60 13.82 -2.39
C ILE A 211 17.50 13.91 -3.91
N TRP A 212 17.23 12.78 -4.54
CA TRP A 212 17.19 12.61 -5.99
C TRP A 212 15.77 12.59 -6.54
N ALA A 213 14.80 12.03 -5.78
CA ALA A 213 13.40 11.98 -6.16
C ALA A 213 12.49 11.79 -4.94
N GLY A 214 11.19 12.02 -5.12
CA GLY A 214 10.17 11.84 -4.09
C GLY A 214 9.14 12.97 -4.07
N MET A 215 8.21 12.88 -3.14
CA MET A 215 7.24 13.94 -2.84
C MET A 215 7.39 14.44 -1.41
N PHE A 216 7.43 15.77 -1.25
CA PHE A 216 7.75 16.43 0.01
C PHE A 216 6.72 17.53 0.32
N PHE A 217 6.02 17.38 1.44
CA PHE A 217 5.07 18.37 1.94
C PHE A 217 5.77 19.47 2.77
N ASP A 218 6.92 19.16 3.39
CA ASP A 218 7.82 20.20 3.90
C ASP A 218 8.75 20.68 2.79
N THR A 219 8.45 21.85 2.25
CA THR A 219 9.21 22.42 1.12
C THR A 219 10.58 22.97 1.50
N SER A 220 10.92 23.06 2.79
CA SER A 220 12.25 23.48 3.28
C SER A 220 13.36 22.50 2.86
N VAL A 221 13.00 21.26 2.52
CA VAL A 221 13.89 20.21 2.03
C VAL A 221 14.64 20.56 0.73
N ALA A 222 14.21 21.58 0.01
CA ALA A 222 14.77 21.95 -1.31
C ALA A 222 16.30 22.19 -1.31
N SER A 223 16.88 22.59 -0.18
CA SER A 223 18.33 22.72 -0.01
C SER A 223 19.11 21.41 -0.03
N GLN A 224 18.42 20.28 0.06
CA GLN A 224 18.99 18.92 0.06
C GLN A 224 18.85 18.19 -1.28
N PHE A 225 18.28 18.86 -2.31
CA PHE A 225 18.13 18.24 -3.63
C PHE A 225 19.48 18.04 -4.31
N ALA A 226 19.66 16.85 -4.88
CA ALA A 226 20.87 16.49 -5.60
C ALA A 226 21.01 17.30 -6.90
N GLU A 227 22.24 17.41 -7.40
CA GLU A 227 22.50 18.04 -8.70
C GLU A 227 21.78 17.30 -9.83
N GLY A 228 21.19 18.05 -10.76
CA GLY A 228 20.45 17.50 -11.90
C GLY A 228 19.00 17.13 -11.59
N THR A 229 18.52 17.37 -10.36
CA THR A 229 17.11 17.20 -10.04
C THR A 229 16.25 18.30 -10.66
N VAL A 230 15.04 17.92 -11.03
CA VAL A 230 13.98 18.85 -11.46
C VAL A 230 12.81 18.71 -10.49
N SER A 231 12.30 19.84 -10.03
CA SER A 231 11.15 19.84 -9.12
C SER A 231 10.00 20.67 -9.68
N MET A 232 8.79 20.28 -9.31
CA MET A 232 7.59 21.08 -9.52
C MET A 232 6.84 21.31 -8.21
N ASN A 233 6.03 22.34 -8.16
CA ASN A 233 5.07 22.56 -7.10
C ASN A 233 3.78 21.79 -7.41
N VAL A 234 3.26 21.10 -6.41
CA VAL A 234 1.92 20.50 -6.42
C VAL A 234 1.10 21.27 -5.41
N ILE A 235 0.13 22.04 -5.89
CA ILE A 235 -0.74 22.85 -5.06
C ILE A 235 -2.07 22.12 -4.92
N PHE A 236 -2.44 21.76 -3.71
CA PHE A 236 -3.75 21.22 -3.38
C PHE A 236 -4.64 22.34 -2.90
N HIS A 237 -5.71 22.61 -3.61
CA HIS A 237 -6.68 23.65 -3.28
C HIS A 237 -7.96 23.02 -2.74
N ALA A 238 -8.36 23.39 -1.53
CA ALA A 238 -9.53 22.82 -0.87
C ALA A 238 -10.87 23.16 -1.55
N ASN A 239 -10.88 24.13 -2.46
CA ASN A 239 -12.02 24.47 -3.33
C ASN A 239 -13.34 24.67 -2.55
N GLY A 240 -13.29 25.56 -1.59
CA GLY A 240 -14.39 25.89 -0.67
C GLY A 240 -14.48 25.01 0.57
N GLY A 241 -13.53 24.11 0.77
CA GLY A 241 -13.22 23.47 2.04
C GLY A 241 -12.00 24.11 2.70
N ILE A 242 -11.50 23.50 3.76
CA ILE A 242 -10.32 23.93 4.50
C ILE A 242 -9.44 22.74 4.87
N PHE A 243 -8.12 22.95 4.82
CA PHE A 243 -7.16 22.09 5.49
C PHE A 243 -7.01 22.54 6.94
N ASN A 244 -7.02 21.62 7.86
CA ASN A 244 -6.81 21.89 9.28
C ASN A 244 -5.58 21.10 9.76
N ALA A 245 -4.46 21.78 9.87
CA ALA A 245 -3.21 21.20 10.34
C ALA A 245 -2.77 21.92 11.64
N ASN A 246 -2.68 21.19 12.73
CA ASN A 246 -2.20 21.70 14.03
C ASN A 246 -2.92 22.97 14.52
N GLY A 247 -4.23 23.05 14.29
CA GLY A 247 -5.05 24.22 14.68
C GLY A 247 -4.95 25.42 13.74
N SER A 248 -4.17 25.34 12.67
CA SER A 248 -4.12 26.33 11.60
C SER A 248 -4.95 25.88 10.41
N THR A 249 -5.78 26.77 9.88
CA THR A 249 -6.62 26.53 8.70
C THR A 249 -6.01 27.16 7.46
N SER A 250 -6.09 26.48 6.31
CA SER A 250 -5.65 26.99 5.02
C SER A 250 -6.56 26.50 3.91
N GLU A 251 -6.70 27.28 2.86
CA GLU A 251 -7.38 26.85 1.62
C GLU A 251 -6.45 26.06 0.70
N THR A 252 -5.16 26.12 0.90
CA THR A 252 -4.17 25.45 0.05
C THR A 252 -3.08 24.77 0.86
N VAL A 253 -2.59 23.65 0.32
CA VAL A 253 -1.37 22.98 0.75
C VAL A 253 -0.47 22.84 -0.46
N THR A 254 0.82 23.16 -0.30
CA THR A 254 1.81 23.04 -1.38
C THR A 254 2.85 22.00 -1.01
N ALA A 255 3.12 21.09 -1.94
CA ALA A 255 4.19 20.10 -1.85
C ALA A 255 5.13 20.23 -3.05
N LYS A 256 6.30 19.61 -2.97
CA LYS A 256 7.25 19.47 -4.09
C LYS A 256 7.34 18.04 -4.56
N ALA A 257 7.09 17.82 -5.85
CA ALA A 257 7.44 16.57 -6.53
C ALA A 257 8.81 16.75 -7.21
N VAL A 258 9.70 15.81 -7.00
CA VAL A 258 11.11 15.88 -7.43
C VAL A 258 11.46 14.64 -8.23
N ALA A 259 12.10 14.82 -9.39
CA ALA A 259 12.59 13.75 -10.23
C ALA A 259 14.03 14.05 -10.70
N ASN A 260 14.76 13.05 -11.14
CA ASN A 260 16.13 13.19 -11.65
C ASN A 260 16.30 12.48 -13.01
N ARG A 261 17.15 13.05 -13.88
CA ARG A 261 17.42 12.52 -15.23
C ARG A 261 18.46 11.42 -15.25
N THR A 262 19.49 11.53 -14.42
CA THR A 262 20.67 10.66 -14.51
C THR A 262 21.25 10.42 -13.12
N PRO A 263 21.04 9.24 -12.53
CA PRO A 263 20.12 8.19 -13.02
C PRO A 263 18.64 8.64 -13.03
N GLU A 264 17.81 7.99 -13.84
CA GLU A 264 16.41 8.37 -13.96
C GLU A 264 15.61 7.89 -12.73
N TYR A 265 15.11 8.86 -11.97
CA TYR A 265 14.20 8.66 -10.86
C TYR A 265 12.97 9.53 -11.02
N SER A 266 11.80 9.01 -10.71
CA SER A 266 10.50 9.68 -10.84
C SER A 266 9.86 9.94 -9.49
N ALA A 267 9.03 10.99 -9.42
CA ALA A 267 8.19 11.27 -8.26
C ALA A 267 6.87 10.50 -8.35
N LEU A 268 6.33 10.10 -7.21
CA LEU A 268 4.94 9.70 -7.05
C LEU A 268 4.22 10.84 -6.33
N ILE A 269 3.14 11.37 -6.93
CA ILE A 269 2.32 12.39 -6.28
C ILE A 269 1.33 11.68 -5.36
N ALA A 270 1.17 12.19 -4.15
CA ALA A 270 0.22 11.70 -3.15
C ALA A 270 -0.64 12.85 -2.62
N PRO A 271 -1.87 12.57 -2.15
CA PRO A 271 -2.71 13.62 -1.56
C PRO A 271 -2.13 14.14 -0.26
N PRO A 272 -2.48 15.38 0.15
CA PRO A 272 -2.03 15.93 1.42
C PRO A 272 -2.68 15.22 2.61
N LYS A 273 -2.00 15.24 3.74
CA LYS A 273 -2.54 14.78 5.03
C LYS A 273 -2.36 15.87 6.08
N PRO A 274 -3.42 16.19 6.84
CA PRO A 274 -4.80 15.71 6.69
C PRO A 274 -5.45 16.17 5.37
N LEU A 275 -6.47 15.43 4.94
CA LEU A 275 -7.31 15.84 3.83
C LEU A 275 -8.13 17.08 4.21
N PRO A 276 -8.55 17.92 3.24
CA PRO A 276 -9.42 19.05 3.54
C PRO A 276 -10.81 18.58 3.94
N THR A 277 -11.49 19.40 4.73
CA THR A 277 -12.88 19.19 5.15
C THR A 277 -13.77 20.34 4.68
N LYS A 278 -15.05 20.07 4.51
CA LYS A 278 -16.08 21.05 4.18
C LYS A 278 -17.39 20.63 4.83
N ASP A 279 -17.94 21.51 5.69
CA ASP A 279 -19.15 21.21 6.44
C ASP A 279 -20.33 20.87 5.54
N GLY A 280 -20.97 19.73 5.80
CA GLY A 280 -22.08 19.21 5.01
C GLY A 280 -21.71 18.65 3.63
N TYR A 281 -20.42 18.40 3.37
CA TYR A 281 -19.94 17.85 2.10
C TYR A 281 -18.94 16.72 2.31
N VAL A 282 -18.87 15.82 1.33
CA VAL A 282 -17.89 14.73 1.25
C VAL A 282 -16.89 15.04 0.12
N LEU A 283 -15.61 14.81 0.39
CA LEU A 283 -14.57 14.90 -0.64
C LEU A 283 -14.70 13.71 -1.60
N THR A 284 -14.89 13.99 -2.88
CA THR A 284 -15.07 12.95 -3.92
C THR A 284 -13.82 12.74 -4.78
N GLY A 285 -12.79 13.55 -4.61
CA GLY A 285 -11.53 13.41 -5.31
C GLY A 285 -10.85 14.73 -5.63
N TRP A 286 -9.76 14.63 -6.38
CA TRP A 286 -8.95 15.76 -6.82
C TRP A 286 -9.04 15.93 -8.34
N TYR A 287 -9.07 17.16 -8.81
CA TYR A 287 -9.30 17.49 -10.20
C TYR A 287 -8.37 18.59 -10.68
N THR A 288 -8.12 18.63 -12.00
CA THR A 288 -7.22 19.61 -12.63
C THR A 288 -7.79 21.02 -12.67
N ASP A 289 -9.11 21.19 -12.49
CA ASP A 289 -9.79 22.51 -12.49
C ASP A 289 -10.78 22.63 -11.34
N SER A 290 -11.01 23.86 -10.88
CA SER A 290 -11.94 24.16 -9.79
C SER A 290 -13.39 23.82 -10.13
N VAL A 291 -13.76 23.90 -11.40
CA VAL A 291 -15.07 23.50 -11.94
C VAL A 291 -14.84 22.71 -13.23
N GLY A 292 -15.37 21.49 -13.30
CA GLY A 292 -15.04 20.62 -14.43
C GLY A 292 -13.64 19.97 -14.24
N GLY A 293 -12.84 19.93 -15.28
CA GLY A 293 -11.52 19.31 -15.24
C GLY A 293 -11.52 17.79 -15.23
N THR A 294 -10.33 17.22 -15.29
CA THR A 294 -10.12 15.76 -15.25
C THR A 294 -9.81 15.34 -13.82
N SER A 295 -10.37 14.20 -13.40
CA SER A 295 -10.01 13.58 -12.12
C SER A 295 -8.53 13.24 -12.12
N PHE A 296 -7.85 13.60 -11.05
CA PHE A 296 -6.42 13.33 -10.89
C PHE A 296 -6.23 12.03 -10.11
N MET A 297 -5.44 11.13 -10.68
CA MET A 297 -5.08 9.85 -10.08
C MET A 297 -3.66 9.90 -9.56
N PHE A 298 -3.43 9.35 -8.38
CA PHE A 298 -2.16 9.46 -7.65
C PHE A 298 -1.18 8.29 -7.90
N ASP A 299 -1.44 7.45 -8.87
CA ASP A 299 -0.65 6.27 -9.19
C ASP A 299 0.41 6.49 -10.29
N GLN A 300 0.35 7.64 -10.94
CA GLN A 300 1.27 7.99 -12.03
C GLN A 300 2.64 8.40 -11.50
N LYS A 301 3.70 7.80 -12.06
CA LYS A 301 5.08 8.21 -11.83
C LYS A 301 5.41 9.42 -12.70
N TRP A 302 5.82 10.51 -12.07
CA TRP A 302 6.17 11.76 -12.72
C TRP A 302 7.66 11.79 -13.03
N THR A 303 7.99 11.70 -14.32
CA THR A 303 9.37 11.82 -14.85
C THR A 303 9.77 13.28 -14.98
N VAL A 304 11.04 13.53 -15.20
CA VAL A 304 11.57 14.88 -15.47
C VAL A 304 10.86 15.52 -16.67
N GLY A 305 10.65 14.76 -17.76
CA GLY A 305 9.95 15.27 -18.95
C GLY A 305 8.55 15.77 -18.63
N MET A 306 7.77 14.98 -17.89
CA MET A 306 6.42 15.36 -17.49
C MET A 306 6.38 16.61 -16.58
N ILE A 307 7.38 16.76 -15.70
CA ILE A 307 7.52 17.94 -14.84
C ILE A 307 7.85 19.19 -15.68
N GLU A 308 8.71 19.04 -16.68
CA GLU A 308 9.12 20.16 -17.53
C GLU A 308 8.04 20.62 -18.52
N GLU A 309 7.10 19.74 -18.86
CA GLU A 309 5.94 20.09 -19.69
C GLU A 309 4.90 20.91 -18.93
N GLN A 310 4.94 20.90 -17.58
CA GLN A 310 4.01 21.71 -16.78
C GLN A 310 4.38 23.19 -16.86
N GLN A 311 3.38 24.05 -17.09
CA GLN A 311 3.55 25.48 -17.08
C GLN A 311 4.11 25.94 -15.72
N ASP A 312 5.17 26.72 -15.74
CA ASP A 312 5.87 27.20 -14.53
C ASP A 312 6.25 26.10 -13.53
N ARG A 313 6.34 24.85 -14.01
CA ARG A 313 6.55 23.66 -13.17
C ARG A 313 5.62 23.63 -11.97
N THR A 314 4.35 23.85 -12.23
CA THR A 314 3.32 23.87 -11.20
C THR A 314 2.07 23.17 -11.70
N ILE A 315 1.50 22.31 -10.88
CA ILE A 315 0.15 21.80 -11.08
C ILE A 315 -0.71 22.22 -9.88
N THR A 316 -1.95 22.55 -10.14
CA THR A 316 -2.94 22.79 -9.08
C THR A 316 -4.03 21.75 -9.16
N LEU A 317 -4.29 21.10 -8.04
CA LEU A 317 -5.31 20.09 -7.89
C LEU A 317 -6.40 20.62 -6.97
N TYR A 318 -7.64 20.54 -7.43
CA TYR A 318 -8.79 21.11 -6.72
C TYR A 318 -9.62 19.99 -6.11
N ALA A 319 -9.93 20.11 -4.82
CA ALA A 319 -10.87 19.23 -4.14
C ALA A 319 -12.25 19.33 -4.80
N ARG A 320 -12.92 18.20 -4.97
CA ARG A 320 -14.30 18.14 -5.42
C ARG A 320 -15.19 17.65 -4.29
N TRP A 321 -16.33 18.32 -4.14
CA TRP A 321 -17.24 18.12 -3.05
C TRP A 321 -18.62 17.71 -3.55
N GLU A 322 -19.22 16.74 -2.90
CA GLU A 322 -20.64 16.42 -3.03
C GLU A 322 -21.35 16.74 -1.71
N LYS A 323 -22.58 17.24 -1.79
CA LYS A 323 -23.38 17.48 -0.58
C LYS A 323 -23.56 16.13 0.15
N ALA A 324 -23.24 16.09 1.42
CA ALA A 324 -23.50 14.91 2.24
C ALA A 324 -25.02 14.62 2.21
N PRO A 325 -25.43 13.35 2.12
CA PRO A 325 -26.84 12.98 2.26
C PRO A 325 -27.38 13.52 3.58
N GLU A 326 -28.58 14.09 3.56
CA GLU A 326 -29.27 14.51 4.79
C GLU A 326 -29.55 13.25 5.62
N GLU A 327 -29.06 13.22 6.88
CA GLU A 327 -29.43 12.14 7.79
C GLU A 327 -30.96 12.15 7.94
N PRO A 328 -31.66 10.99 7.83
CA PRO A 328 -33.04 10.92 8.21
C PRO A 328 -33.13 11.29 9.68
N GLU A 329 -34.02 12.22 10.04
CA GLU A 329 -34.26 12.59 11.44
C GLU A 329 -34.56 11.32 12.24
N GLU A 330 -33.64 10.96 13.16
CA GLU A 330 -33.87 9.85 14.08
C GLU A 330 -35.02 10.20 15.02
N THR A 331 -36.20 9.77 14.69
CA THR A 331 -37.27 9.57 15.64
C THR A 331 -37.11 8.16 16.19
N ASP A 332 -36.36 8.00 17.26
CA ASP A 332 -36.72 7.33 18.49
C ASP A 332 -35.51 6.98 19.36
N SER A 333 -35.71 7.31 20.61
CA SER A 333 -34.83 7.15 21.75
C SER A 333 -34.28 5.73 21.95
N PHE A 334 -32.95 5.58 21.87
CA PHE A 334 -32.24 4.58 22.64
C PHE A 334 -31.41 5.24 23.76
N PRO A 335 -31.40 4.68 24.98
CA PRO A 335 -30.71 5.29 26.10
C PRO A 335 -29.20 5.30 25.88
N ALA A 336 -28.61 6.46 26.19
CA ALA A 336 -27.19 6.69 26.18
C ALA A 336 -26.46 5.62 27.01
N LEU A 337 -25.80 4.70 26.31
CA LEU A 337 -24.73 3.91 26.89
C LEU A 337 -23.44 4.69 26.73
N ALA A 338 -22.89 5.02 27.88
CA ALA A 338 -21.71 5.77 28.21
C ALA A 338 -20.73 6.05 27.06
N ALA A 339 -20.56 7.32 26.77
CA ALA A 339 -19.40 7.88 26.11
C ALA A 339 -18.12 7.47 26.86
N GLY A 340 -17.40 6.53 26.30
CA GLY A 340 -16.13 6.00 26.75
C GLY A 340 -15.30 5.55 25.56
N ALA A 341 -15.56 6.11 24.37
CA ALA A 341 -14.65 5.95 23.25
C ALA A 341 -13.50 6.93 23.46
N LEU A 342 -12.36 6.37 23.81
CA LEU A 342 -11.06 7.02 23.83
C LEU A 342 -10.82 7.61 22.44
N LEU A 343 -11.02 8.92 22.30
CA LEU A 343 -10.52 9.71 21.18
C LEU A 343 -9.00 9.68 21.28
N LEU A 344 -8.37 8.73 20.58
CA LEU A 344 -6.97 8.84 20.24
C LEU A 344 -6.88 9.94 19.18
N ALA A 345 -6.47 11.11 19.57
CA ALA A 345 -6.17 12.23 18.70
C ALA A 345 -4.99 11.82 17.80
N GLY A 346 -5.22 11.75 16.48
CA GLY A 346 -4.16 11.51 15.49
C GLY A 346 -4.59 10.75 14.25
N ASP A 347 -5.82 10.33 14.13
CA ASP A 347 -6.26 9.55 12.97
C ASP A 347 -6.84 10.47 11.88
N ASP A 348 -6.17 10.52 10.73
CA ASP A 348 -6.67 11.16 9.49
C ASP A 348 -7.84 10.38 8.86
N ASN A 349 -8.45 9.47 9.60
CA ASN A 349 -9.54 8.63 9.16
C ASN A 349 -10.85 9.42 9.09
N PRO A 350 -11.42 9.64 7.89
CA PRO A 350 -12.67 10.37 7.73
C PRO A 350 -13.90 9.53 8.09
N PHE A 351 -13.74 8.23 8.35
CA PHE A 351 -14.83 7.28 8.54
C PHE A 351 -14.98 6.85 9.99
N ARG A 352 -16.19 6.94 10.54
CA ARG A 352 -16.50 6.48 11.91
C ARG A 352 -16.76 4.97 11.99
N ASP A 353 -17.08 4.35 10.86
CA ASP A 353 -17.40 2.93 10.71
C ASP A 353 -16.22 2.11 10.14
N VAL A 354 -15.04 2.72 10.10
CA VAL A 354 -13.76 2.10 9.76
C VAL A 354 -12.78 2.43 10.88
N ARG A 355 -12.36 1.43 11.64
CA ARG A 355 -11.46 1.62 12.79
C ARG A 355 -10.07 1.14 12.43
N ALA A 356 -9.04 1.69 13.05
CA ALA A 356 -7.65 1.27 12.84
C ALA A 356 -7.38 -0.22 13.12
N ILE A 357 -8.27 -0.87 13.88
CA ILE A 357 -8.21 -2.31 14.16
C ILE A 357 -8.98 -3.18 13.14
N ASP A 358 -9.69 -2.58 12.22
CA ASP A 358 -10.44 -3.33 11.21
C ASP A 358 -9.46 -3.79 10.11
N TRP A 359 -9.52 -5.05 9.71
CA TRP A 359 -8.59 -5.69 8.78
C TRP A 359 -8.49 -4.98 7.42
N PHE A 360 -9.51 -4.23 7.07
CA PHE A 360 -9.60 -3.47 5.83
C PHE A 360 -9.20 -1.99 5.99
N TYR A 361 -8.70 -1.57 7.15
CA TYR A 361 -8.44 -0.15 7.44
C TYR A 361 -7.51 0.48 6.42
N ASP A 362 -6.32 -0.10 6.22
CA ASP A 362 -5.31 0.43 5.31
C ASP A 362 -5.77 0.37 3.85
N ASP A 363 -6.48 -0.69 3.46
CA ASP A 363 -7.04 -0.84 2.13
C ASP A 363 -8.13 0.22 1.84
N VAL A 364 -8.98 0.49 2.82
CA VAL A 364 -10.01 1.52 2.73
C VAL A 364 -9.37 2.90 2.68
N MET A 365 -8.39 3.17 3.52
CA MET A 365 -7.66 4.44 3.53
C MET A 365 -6.90 4.64 2.21
N TYR A 366 -6.23 3.61 1.71
CA TYR A 366 -5.59 3.63 0.39
C TYR A 366 -6.59 3.97 -0.73
N ALA A 367 -7.72 3.25 -0.78
CA ALA A 367 -8.73 3.44 -1.80
C ALA A 367 -9.37 4.85 -1.72
N TYR A 368 -9.59 5.35 -0.51
CA TYR A 368 -10.11 6.68 -0.28
C TYR A 368 -9.11 7.77 -0.64
N ASP A 369 -7.88 7.69 -0.16
CA ASP A 369 -6.80 8.66 -0.42
C ASP A 369 -6.51 8.81 -1.92
N ARG A 370 -6.69 7.72 -2.67
CA ARG A 370 -6.52 7.70 -4.12
C ARG A 370 -7.78 8.03 -4.92
N GLY A 371 -8.89 8.31 -4.24
CA GLY A 371 -10.16 8.61 -4.89
C GLY A 371 -10.78 7.42 -5.65
N LEU A 372 -10.32 6.19 -5.38
CA LEU A 372 -10.88 4.98 -5.99
C LEU A 372 -12.26 4.70 -5.45
N ILE A 373 -12.40 4.68 -4.12
CA ILE A 373 -13.68 4.47 -3.43
C ILE A 373 -13.90 5.61 -2.44
N THR A 374 -15.02 6.28 -2.55
CA THR A 374 -15.43 7.33 -1.61
C THR A 374 -16.38 6.76 -0.54
N GLY A 375 -16.64 7.53 0.51
CA GLY A 375 -17.67 7.19 1.48
C GLY A 375 -19.08 7.15 0.88
N THR A 376 -19.99 6.47 1.55
CA THR A 376 -21.43 6.41 1.18
C THR A 376 -22.23 7.56 1.79
N ALA A 377 -21.73 8.12 2.91
CA ALA A 377 -22.27 9.28 3.61
C ALA A 377 -21.17 9.96 4.43
N TYR A 378 -21.49 11.10 5.03
CA TYR A 378 -20.55 11.80 5.91
C TYR A 378 -20.08 10.90 7.07
N GLY A 379 -18.77 10.70 7.12
CA GLY A 379 -18.16 9.85 8.14
C GLY A 379 -18.49 8.36 8.02
N LYS A 380 -19.02 7.91 6.88
CA LYS A 380 -19.37 6.51 6.62
C LYS A 380 -18.71 5.99 5.35
N PHE A 381 -18.00 4.89 5.47
CA PHE A 381 -17.50 4.12 4.34
C PHE A 381 -18.45 3.01 3.94
N SER A 382 -19.23 2.51 4.90
CA SER A 382 -20.10 1.32 4.77
C SER A 382 -19.33 0.08 4.31
N PRO A 383 -18.34 -0.40 5.06
CA PRO A 383 -17.41 -1.45 4.62
C PRO A 383 -18.09 -2.79 4.31
N ARG A 384 -19.25 -3.06 4.93
CA ARG A 384 -20.00 -4.30 4.77
C ARG A 384 -21.08 -4.25 3.69
N ASP A 385 -21.35 -3.06 3.14
CA ASP A 385 -22.32 -2.92 2.06
C ASP A 385 -21.81 -3.57 0.78
N SER A 386 -22.74 -4.03 -0.07
CA SER A 386 -22.40 -4.64 -1.34
C SER A 386 -21.72 -3.65 -2.28
N PHE A 387 -20.67 -4.12 -2.94
CA PHE A 387 -20.02 -3.40 -4.02
C PHE A 387 -20.65 -3.82 -5.35
N THR A 388 -20.98 -2.86 -6.21
CA THR A 388 -21.69 -3.17 -7.46
C THR A 388 -20.75 -3.22 -8.66
N ARG A 389 -21.20 -3.90 -9.72
CA ARG A 389 -20.48 -3.99 -10.99
C ARG A 389 -20.19 -2.60 -11.57
N GLY A 390 -21.18 -1.71 -11.57
CA GLY A 390 -21.04 -0.33 -12.06
C GLY A 390 -20.01 0.49 -11.27
N MET A 391 -19.86 0.23 -9.95
CA MET A 391 -18.80 0.86 -9.15
C MET A 391 -17.42 0.47 -9.67
N LEU A 392 -17.17 -0.82 -9.90
CA LEU A 392 -15.88 -1.29 -10.42
C LEU A 392 -15.60 -0.70 -11.80
N LEU A 393 -16.55 -0.81 -12.74
CA LEU A 393 -16.38 -0.31 -14.10
C LEU A 393 -16.11 1.20 -14.13
N THR A 394 -16.80 1.96 -13.26
CA THR A 394 -16.60 3.41 -13.14
C THR A 394 -15.21 3.75 -12.58
N ILE A 395 -14.71 3.00 -11.60
CA ILE A 395 -13.37 3.19 -11.05
C ILE A 395 -12.31 2.93 -12.13
N LEU A 396 -12.41 1.80 -12.83
CA LEU A 396 -11.44 1.44 -13.87
C LEU A 396 -11.49 2.39 -15.06
N ALA A 397 -12.67 2.85 -15.47
CA ALA A 397 -12.83 3.85 -16.51
C ALA A 397 -12.20 5.20 -16.14
N ARG A 398 -12.39 5.64 -14.89
CA ARG A 398 -11.74 6.85 -14.36
C ARG A 398 -10.21 6.70 -14.36
N HIS A 399 -9.72 5.55 -13.97
CA HIS A 399 -8.29 5.27 -14.00
C HIS A 399 -7.72 5.34 -15.42
N ASP A 400 -8.50 4.96 -16.44
CA ASP A 400 -8.16 5.10 -17.88
C ASP A 400 -8.45 6.51 -18.43
N GLY A 401 -8.74 7.50 -17.57
CA GLY A 401 -8.96 8.89 -17.98
C GLY A 401 -10.35 9.18 -18.57
N VAL A 402 -11.29 8.26 -18.43
CA VAL A 402 -12.66 8.46 -18.96
C VAL A 402 -13.45 9.39 -18.05
N HIS A 403 -14.09 10.37 -18.65
CA HIS A 403 -15.05 11.25 -17.97
C HIS A 403 -16.33 10.49 -17.65
N THR A 404 -16.50 10.14 -16.38
CA THR A 404 -17.65 9.35 -15.90
C THR A 404 -18.76 10.22 -15.31
N LYS A 405 -18.93 11.44 -15.82
CA LYS A 405 -20.06 12.30 -15.45
C LYS A 405 -21.28 11.98 -16.27
N GLY A 406 -22.44 11.88 -15.64
CA GLY A 406 -23.70 11.66 -16.34
C GLY A 406 -24.78 11.07 -15.42
N THR A 407 -25.97 10.93 -15.97
CA THR A 407 -27.08 10.25 -15.32
C THR A 407 -27.55 9.14 -16.26
N PRO A 408 -27.48 7.89 -15.87
CA PRO A 408 -26.98 7.37 -14.60
C PRO A 408 -25.43 7.46 -14.49
N TRP A 409 -24.93 7.60 -13.27
CA TRP A 409 -23.51 7.87 -12.97
C TRP A 409 -22.54 6.78 -13.47
N TYR A 410 -23.00 5.56 -13.62
CA TYR A 410 -22.21 4.41 -14.07
C TYR A 410 -22.17 4.25 -15.59
N GLN A 411 -23.03 4.95 -16.35
CA GLN A 411 -23.20 4.69 -17.78
C GLN A 411 -21.89 4.81 -18.58
N ALA A 412 -21.16 5.89 -18.36
CA ALA A 412 -19.89 6.11 -19.07
C ALA A 412 -18.85 5.02 -18.79
N GLY A 413 -18.81 4.50 -17.55
CA GLY A 413 -17.97 3.37 -17.17
C GLY A 413 -18.39 2.07 -17.84
N CYS A 414 -19.69 1.81 -17.91
CA CYS A 414 -20.23 0.63 -18.59
C CYS A 414 -19.98 0.66 -20.10
N ASP A 415 -20.22 1.81 -20.75
CA ASP A 415 -19.97 1.99 -22.18
C ASP A 415 -18.48 1.82 -22.53
N TRP A 416 -17.60 2.39 -21.70
CA TRP A 416 -16.16 2.25 -21.85
C TRP A 416 -15.73 0.79 -21.69
N ALA A 417 -16.22 0.07 -20.69
CA ALA A 417 -15.88 -1.32 -20.44
C ALA A 417 -16.36 -2.24 -21.57
N ALA A 418 -17.57 -2.02 -22.09
CA ALA A 418 -18.11 -2.76 -23.21
C ALA A 418 -17.28 -2.50 -24.50
N LYS A 419 -16.94 -1.24 -24.77
CA LYS A 419 -16.14 -0.84 -25.93
C LYS A 419 -14.75 -1.50 -25.93
N ASN A 420 -14.14 -1.68 -24.74
CA ASN A 420 -12.80 -2.22 -24.60
C ASN A 420 -12.79 -3.72 -24.25
N CYS A 421 -13.94 -4.41 -24.35
CA CYS A 421 -14.10 -5.85 -24.07
C CYS A 421 -13.69 -6.26 -22.64
N ILE A 422 -13.73 -5.32 -21.69
CA ILE A 422 -13.44 -5.56 -20.28
C ILE A 422 -14.63 -6.18 -19.59
N SER A 423 -15.87 -5.69 -19.90
CA SER A 423 -17.15 -6.22 -19.45
C SER A 423 -18.21 -5.97 -20.54
N ASP A 424 -19.35 -6.63 -20.43
CA ASP A 424 -20.53 -6.32 -21.27
C ASP A 424 -21.20 -4.99 -20.90
N GLY A 425 -20.86 -4.43 -19.71
CA GLY A 425 -21.45 -3.21 -19.19
C GLY A 425 -22.88 -3.37 -18.66
N GLU A 426 -23.41 -4.60 -18.66
CA GLU A 426 -24.77 -4.86 -18.21
C GLU A 426 -24.88 -4.98 -16.68
N LYS A 427 -26.08 -4.79 -16.15
CA LYS A 427 -26.44 -4.96 -14.74
C LYS A 427 -25.57 -4.18 -13.75
N PRO A 428 -25.32 -2.89 -13.97
CA PRO A 428 -24.37 -2.11 -13.19
C PRO A 428 -24.75 -1.95 -11.72
N GLU A 429 -26.02 -2.08 -11.38
CA GLU A 429 -26.52 -1.94 -9.99
C GLU A 429 -26.53 -3.26 -9.22
N GLU A 430 -26.31 -4.40 -9.90
CA GLU A 430 -26.21 -5.69 -9.20
C GLU A 430 -24.87 -5.78 -8.44
N ALA A 431 -24.92 -6.45 -7.28
CA ALA A 431 -23.72 -6.79 -6.51
C ALA A 431 -22.78 -7.65 -7.38
N ILE A 432 -21.50 -7.29 -7.41
CA ILE A 432 -20.51 -8.05 -8.16
C ILE A 432 -20.02 -9.25 -7.35
N SER A 433 -19.96 -10.42 -7.98
CA SER A 433 -19.37 -11.59 -7.34
C SER A 433 -17.84 -11.49 -7.32
N ARG A 434 -17.19 -12.26 -6.44
CA ARG A 434 -15.73 -12.27 -6.31
C ARG A 434 -15.04 -12.79 -7.58
N GLU A 435 -15.62 -13.77 -8.26
CA GLU A 435 -15.08 -14.24 -9.55
C GLU A 435 -15.28 -13.24 -10.70
N GLU A 436 -16.42 -12.52 -10.71
CA GLU A 436 -16.64 -11.46 -11.69
C GLU A 436 -15.69 -10.29 -11.48
N PHE A 437 -15.43 -9.92 -10.23
CA PHE A 437 -14.45 -8.90 -9.89
C PHE A 437 -13.06 -9.30 -10.42
N ALA A 438 -12.64 -10.54 -10.17
CA ALA A 438 -11.39 -11.09 -10.69
C ALA A 438 -11.35 -11.06 -12.23
N LEU A 439 -12.44 -11.45 -12.89
CA LEU A 439 -12.53 -11.48 -14.35
C LEU A 439 -12.40 -10.08 -14.97
N ILE A 440 -13.02 -9.08 -14.38
CA ILE A 440 -12.93 -7.69 -14.84
C ILE A 440 -11.51 -7.17 -14.64
N LEU A 441 -10.87 -7.37 -13.48
CA LEU A 441 -9.49 -6.95 -13.26
C LEU A 441 -8.50 -7.66 -14.19
N TYR A 442 -8.69 -8.95 -14.46
CA TYR A 442 -7.87 -9.71 -15.39
C TYR A 442 -7.92 -9.13 -16.81
N ARG A 443 -9.12 -8.87 -17.32
CA ARG A 443 -9.33 -8.26 -18.65
C ARG A 443 -8.77 -6.83 -18.70
N TYR A 444 -8.93 -6.09 -17.62
CA TYR A 444 -8.39 -4.75 -17.51
C TYR A 444 -6.84 -4.76 -17.53
N ALA A 445 -6.20 -5.69 -16.83
CA ALA A 445 -4.75 -5.86 -16.90
C ALA A 445 -4.28 -6.19 -18.32
N GLN A 446 -5.00 -7.07 -19.03
CA GLN A 446 -4.69 -7.39 -20.43
C GLN A 446 -4.88 -6.19 -21.36
N TYR A 447 -5.89 -5.35 -21.12
CA TYR A 447 -6.12 -4.12 -21.88
C TYR A 447 -4.91 -3.17 -21.81
N PHE A 448 -4.21 -3.09 -20.67
CA PHE A 448 -2.95 -2.36 -20.52
C PHE A 448 -1.72 -3.13 -20.97
N GLY A 449 -1.89 -4.27 -21.61
CA GLY A 449 -0.76 -5.06 -22.16
C GLY A 449 0.02 -5.84 -21.10
N LYS A 450 -0.47 -5.93 -19.88
CA LYS A 450 0.12 -6.78 -18.85
C LYS A 450 -0.08 -8.24 -19.24
N GLN A 451 1.03 -8.96 -19.40
CA GLN A 451 0.96 -10.40 -19.69
C GLN A 451 0.59 -11.13 -18.42
N ALA A 452 -0.67 -11.54 -18.30
CA ALA A 452 -1.17 -12.35 -17.19
C ALA A 452 -0.80 -13.83 -17.41
N ILE A 453 0.46 -14.17 -17.18
CA ILE A 453 1.04 -15.49 -17.48
C ILE A 453 0.98 -16.44 -16.27
N GLU A 454 0.99 -15.88 -15.06
CA GLU A 454 1.00 -16.70 -13.85
C GLU A 454 -0.39 -17.21 -13.51
N HIS A 455 -0.49 -18.53 -13.26
CA HIS A 455 -1.72 -19.20 -12.90
C HIS A 455 -1.50 -20.00 -11.61
N ALA A 456 -2.19 -19.63 -10.53
CA ALA A 456 -2.16 -20.40 -9.31
C ALA A 456 -2.89 -21.74 -9.48
N ASP A 457 -2.39 -22.78 -8.86
CA ASP A 457 -3.17 -23.99 -8.63
C ASP A 457 -4.22 -23.73 -7.56
N LEU A 458 -5.49 -23.90 -7.92
CA LEU A 458 -6.63 -23.70 -7.02
C LEU A 458 -7.02 -24.95 -6.23
N SER A 459 -6.34 -26.08 -6.40
CA SER A 459 -6.69 -27.36 -5.77
C SER A 459 -6.73 -27.29 -4.24
N ARG A 460 -6.01 -26.34 -3.65
CA ARG A 460 -6.03 -26.10 -2.20
C ARG A 460 -7.34 -25.49 -1.68
N TYR A 461 -8.17 -24.94 -2.56
CA TYR A 461 -9.44 -24.35 -2.16
C TYR A 461 -10.56 -25.37 -2.32
N THR A 462 -11.31 -25.60 -1.25
CA THR A 462 -12.36 -26.63 -1.20
C THR A 462 -13.53 -26.31 -2.13
N ASP A 463 -13.70 -25.07 -2.50
CA ASP A 463 -14.73 -24.53 -3.39
C ASP A 463 -14.20 -24.14 -4.79
N ALA A 464 -12.99 -24.54 -5.15
CA ALA A 464 -12.41 -24.27 -6.47
C ALA A 464 -13.31 -24.73 -7.63
N GLY A 465 -14.06 -25.84 -7.43
CA GLY A 465 -15.03 -26.34 -8.41
C GLY A 465 -16.28 -25.45 -8.60
N ALA A 466 -16.49 -24.46 -7.74
CA ALA A 466 -17.57 -23.48 -7.88
C ALA A 466 -17.19 -22.29 -8.79
N VAL A 467 -15.90 -22.17 -9.15
CA VAL A 467 -15.44 -21.14 -10.10
C VAL A 467 -15.96 -21.48 -11.48
N SER A 468 -16.60 -20.51 -12.16
CA SER A 468 -17.09 -20.71 -13.53
C SER A 468 -15.92 -20.90 -14.52
N GLU A 469 -16.13 -21.68 -15.57
CA GLU A 469 -15.12 -21.92 -16.62
C GLU A 469 -14.61 -20.61 -17.23
N THR A 470 -15.47 -19.63 -17.38
CA THR A 470 -15.13 -18.33 -17.95
C THR A 470 -14.26 -17.48 -17.04
N ALA A 471 -14.42 -17.61 -15.72
CA ALA A 471 -13.66 -16.85 -14.73
C ALA A 471 -12.38 -17.60 -14.27
N LEU A 472 -12.28 -18.90 -14.54
CA LEU A 472 -11.19 -19.74 -14.04
C LEU A 472 -9.79 -19.17 -14.31
N PRO A 473 -9.41 -18.74 -15.54
CA PRO A 473 -8.11 -18.16 -15.79
C PRO A 473 -7.87 -16.87 -15.00
N ALA A 474 -8.91 -16.06 -14.84
CA ALA A 474 -8.83 -14.80 -14.10
C ALA A 474 -8.69 -15.01 -12.59
N VAL A 475 -9.42 -15.97 -12.03
CA VAL A 475 -9.29 -16.36 -10.62
C VAL A 475 -7.91 -16.94 -10.36
N GLN A 476 -7.40 -17.82 -11.22
CA GLN A 476 -6.05 -18.36 -11.12
C GLN A 476 -4.99 -17.26 -11.14
N TRP A 477 -5.12 -16.29 -12.05
CA TRP A 477 -4.20 -15.17 -12.13
C TRP A 477 -4.31 -14.25 -10.91
N THR A 478 -5.51 -13.83 -10.51
CA THR A 478 -5.69 -12.94 -9.36
C THR A 478 -5.24 -13.59 -8.04
N VAL A 479 -5.35 -14.91 -7.92
CA VAL A 479 -4.80 -15.66 -6.78
C VAL A 479 -3.28 -15.74 -6.84
N ALA A 480 -2.68 -15.96 -8.02
CA ALA A 480 -1.23 -15.95 -8.21
C ALA A 480 -0.62 -14.59 -7.85
N GLU A 481 -1.27 -13.51 -8.28
CA GLU A 481 -0.90 -12.13 -7.97
C GLU A 481 -1.31 -11.71 -6.54
N ALA A 482 -1.89 -12.62 -5.73
CA ALA A 482 -2.41 -12.36 -4.39
C ALA A 482 -3.39 -11.16 -4.33
N ILE A 483 -4.07 -10.83 -5.43
CA ILE A 483 -5.14 -9.83 -5.50
C ILE A 483 -6.40 -10.39 -4.86
N LEU A 484 -6.87 -11.55 -5.36
CA LEU A 484 -7.95 -12.32 -4.75
C LEU A 484 -7.36 -13.27 -3.71
N ARG A 485 -7.77 -13.10 -2.47
CA ARG A 485 -7.39 -13.97 -1.36
C ARG A 485 -8.64 -14.72 -0.87
N GLY A 486 -8.48 -16.00 -0.62
CA GLY A 486 -9.51 -16.80 0.04
C GLY A 486 -9.34 -16.77 1.56
N ASP A 487 -10.35 -17.22 2.25
CA ASP A 487 -10.32 -17.49 3.69
C ASP A 487 -10.71 -18.96 3.97
N ASN A 488 -10.23 -19.52 5.05
CA ASN A 488 -10.57 -20.90 5.45
C ASN A 488 -10.52 -21.94 4.32
N PHE A 489 -9.55 -21.84 3.41
CA PHE A 489 -9.43 -22.66 2.21
C PHE A 489 -10.64 -22.57 1.25
N GLN A 490 -11.30 -21.43 1.22
CA GLN A 490 -12.38 -21.14 0.29
C GLN A 490 -12.13 -19.81 -0.42
N LEU A 491 -12.46 -19.75 -1.71
CA LEU A 491 -12.37 -18.53 -2.53
C LEU A 491 -13.66 -17.72 -2.49
N HIS A 492 -14.77 -18.39 -2.17
CA HIS A 492 -16.12 -17.84 -2.21
C HIS A 492 -16.46 -17.17 -3.57
N PRO A 493 -16.22 -17.86 -4.71
CA PRO A 493 -16.23 -17.21 -6.02
C PRO A 493 -17.58 -16.62 -6.40
N GLN A 494 -18.68 -17.18 -5.91
CA GLN A 494 -20.04 -16.74 -6.19
C GLN A 494 -20.59 -15.72 -5.18
N ASP A 495 -19.90 -15.50 -4.07
CA ASP A 495 -20.36 -14.56 -3.06
C ASP A 495 -20.19 -13.13 -3.53
N GLY A 496 -21.12 -12.26 -3.14
CA GLY A 496 -21.03 -10.83 -3.43
C GLY A 496 -19.85 -10.18 -2.71
N THR A 497 -19.15 -9.32 -3.42
CA THR A 497 -18.02 -8.55 -2.87
C THR A 497 -18.55 -7.38 -2.03
N THR A 498 -18.02 -7.22 -0.83
CA THR A 498 -18.27 -6.04 0.01
C THR A 498 -17.38 -4.86 -0.40
N ARG A 499 -17.72 -3.65 0.06
CA ARG A 499 -16.93 -2.44 -0.22
C ARG A 499 -15.53 -2.52 0.40
N ALA A 500 -15.39 -3.14 1.57
CA ALA A 500 -14.08 -3.37 2.18
C ALA A 500 -13.23 -4.36 1.36
N GLU A 501 -13.81 -5.47 0.93
CA GLU A 501 -13.12 -6.44 0.07
C GLU A 501 -12.74 -5.85 -1.29
N ALA A 502 -13.61 -5.01 -1.86
CA ALA A 502 -13.31 -4.29 -3.10
C ALA A 502 -12.11 -3.34 -2.91
N ALA A 503 -12.07 -2.58 -1.79
CA ALA A 503 -10.94 -1.74 -1.46
C ALA A 503 -9.64 -2.54 -1.37
N ALA A 504 -9.67 -3.69 -0.70
CA ALA A 504 -8.52 -4.57 -0.55
C ALA A 504 -8.03 -5.14 -1.89
N MET A 505 -8.94 -5.59 -2.75
CA MET A 505 -8.56 -6.11 -4.07
C MET A 505 -8.02 -5.02 -4.99
N LEU A 506 -8.60 -3.82 -4.97
CA LEU A 506 -8.12 -2.67 -5.75
C LEU A 506 -6.76 -2.17 -5.23
N HIS A 507 -6.58 -2.09 -3.92
CA HIS A 507 -5.29 -1.73 -3.34
C HIS A 507 -4.19 -2.67 -3.83
N ARG A 508 -4.40 -3.98 -3.70
CA ARG A 508 -3.44 -4.99 -4.16
C ARG A 508 -3.21 -4.94 -5.66
N PHE A 509 -4.24 -4.67 -6.44
CA PHE A 509 -4.13 -4.57 -7.90
C PHE A 509 -3.29 -3.37 -8.36
N PHE A 510 -3.50 -2.20 -7.76
CA PHE A 510 -2.82 -0.96 -8.18
C PHE A 510 -1.43 -0.76 -7.56
N THR A 511 -1.04 -1.58 -6.60
CA THR A 511 0.30 -1.52 -5.98
C THR A 511 1.31 -2.52 -6.55
N ARG A 512 0.92 -3.31 -7.56
CA ARG A 512 1.77 -4.38 -8.18
C ARG A 512 2.28 -4.10 -9.57
#